data_de15f03879a592946f096b42dcf295a4
#
_entry.id   de15f03879a592946f096b42dcf295a4
#
_cell.length_a   1.000
_cell.length_b   1.000
_cell.length_c   1.000
_cell.angle_alpha   90.00
_cell.angle_beta   90.00
_cell.angle_gamma   90.00
#
_symmetry.space_group_name_H-M   'P 1'
#
loop_
_entity.id
_entity.type
_entity.pdbx_description
1 polymer ?
#
loop_
_entity_poly.entity_id
_entity_poly.type
_entity_poly.pdbx_seq_one_letter_code
_entity_poly.pdbx_strand_id
1 'polypeptide(L)'
;LELSEPTLDDTMPDTERLELAAQAAFDGCTEVKLTYHTVKKLAKTLREANFKVQIAGTLDMGVLTVMDVTGKLDAPMIGCAIDIGTTTVTGVLLNLETGELVAKASSGNGQIRYGADVINRIIEQSKPGGVKRLQDAILKETLVPLTAVMCKSAGITADRIFRASVASNTTMNHLLLGVDANPVRMEPYIPTFFQWRGMTAKDLGFPANPDAEILLAPNIGSYVGGDI
;
A
#
# COMPACT_ATOMS: atom_id res chain seq x y z
N LEU A 1 21.16 -9.68 3.63
CA LEU A 1 22.29 -9.02 4.28
C LEU A 1 22.85 -9.89 5.41
N GLU A 2 24.16 -9.88 5.55
CA GLU A 2 24.88 -10.43 6.71
C GLU A 2 25.60 -9.27 7.39
N LEU A 3 25.26 -9.02 8.66
CA LEU A 3 25.80 -7.92 9.44
C LEU A 3 26.81 -8.47 10.44
N SER A 4 27.82 -7.64 10.82
CA SER A 4 28.71 -7.98 11.94
C SER A 4 27.96 -8.00 13.27
N GLU A 5 28.28 -8.94 14.15
CA GLU A 5 27.74 -8.94 15.51
C GLU A 5 28.42 -7.86 16.35
N PRO A 6 27.68 -7.16 17.25
CA PRO A 6 28.29 -6.21 18.17
C PRO A 6 29.19 -6.93 19.17
N THR A 7 30.29 -6.28 19.54
CA THR A 7 31.22 -6.74 20.57
C THR A 7 31.49 -5.62 21.58
N LEU A 8 32.26 -5.89 22.64
CA LEU A 8 32.64 -4.84 23.57
C LEU A 8 33.53 -3.76 22.93
N ASP A 9 34.23 -4.11 21.83
CA ASP A 9 35.10 -3.20 21.08
C ASP A 9 34.38 -2.59 19.86
N ASP A 10 33.23 -3.15 19.45
CA ASP A 10 32.39 -2.65 18.36
C ASP A 10 30.99 -2.32 18.89
N THR A 11 30.81 -1.08 19.30
CA THR A 11 29.58 -0.55 19.91
C THR A 11 28.67 0.19 18.90
N MET A 12 28.84 -0.03 17.59
CA MET A 12 28.01 0.57 16.56
C MET A 12 26.53 0.26 16.77
N PRO A 13 25.61 1.23 16.69
CA PRO A 13 24.17 0.99 16.78
C PRO A 13 23.64 0.06 15.67
N ASP A 14 22.60 -0.69 15.98
CA ASP A 14 21.95 -1.63 15.01
C ASP A 14 21.49 -0.92 13.73
N THR A 15 21.03 0.33 13.82
CA THR A 15 20.61 1.13 12.66
C THR A 15 21.77 1.43 11.72
N GLU A 16 22.87 1.96 12.25
CA GLU A 16 24.07 2.28 11.47
C GLU A 16 24.68 1.02 10.85
N ARG A 17 24.66 -0.09 11.60
CA ARG A 17 25.14 -1.40 11.14
C ARG A 17 24.33 -1.90 9.94
N LEU A 18 22.98 -1.77 9.98
CA LEU A 18 22.11 -2.10 8.87
C LEU A 18 22.31 -1.14 7.69
N GLU A 19 22.43 0.15 7.94
CA GLU A 19 22.62 1.18 6.92
C GLU A 19 23.91 0.93 6.12
N LEU A 20 25.02 0.67 6.80
CA LEU A 20 26.30 0.36 6.14
C LEU A 20 26.22 -0.93 5.31
N ALA A 21 25.62 -1.98 5.85
CA ALA A 21 25.46 -3.24 5.12
C ALA A 21 24.55 -3.07 3.89
N ALA A 22 23.49 -2.28 4.02
CA ALA A 22 22.57 -1.99 2.92
C ALA A 22 23.24 -1.12 1.84
N GLN A 23 23.97 -0.07 2.21
CA GLN A 23 24.72 0.74 1.24
C GLN A 23 25.73 -0.09 0.44
N ALA A 24 26.40 -1.03 1.10
CA ALA A 24 27.38 -1.90 0.43
C ALA A 24 26.72 -2.93 -0.50
N ALA A 25 25.48 -3.30 -0.25
CA ALA A 25 24.75 -4.34 -0.99
C ALA A 25 23.97 -3.82 -2.21
N PHE A 26 23.60 -2.53 -2.24
CA PHE A 26 22.76 -1.96 -3.30
C PHE A 26 23.53 -0.90 -4.11
N ASP A 27 23.80 -1.23 -5.37
CA ASP A 27 24.44 -0.31 -6.29
C ASP A 27 23.66 1.01 -6.43
N GLY A 28 24.37 2.13 -6.36
CA GLY A 28 23.76 3.46 -6.45
C GLY A 28 23.05 3.93 -5.19
N CYS A 29 23.06 3.15 -4.10
CA CYS A 29 22.55 3.58 -2.82
C CYS A 29 23.53 4.53 -2.13
N THR A 30 23.13 5.79 -1.96
CA THR A 30 23.93 6.84 -1.29
C THR A 30 23.43 7.15 0.12
N GLU A 31 22.18 6.87 0.40
CA GLU A 31 21.53 7.09 1.68
C GLU A 31 20.58 5.94 2.00
N VAL A 32 20.52 5.53 3.28
CA VAL A 32 19.56 4.54 3.78
C VAL A 32 18.69 5.19 4.84
N LYS A 33 17.39 4.99 4.74
CA LYS A 33 16.40 5.43 5.72
C LYS A 33 15.63 4.22 6.25
N LEU A 34 15.52 4.08 7.55
CA LEU A 34 14.68 3.06 8.16
C LEU A 34 13.35 3.69 8.56
N THR A 35 12.24 3.03 8.20
CA THR A 35 10.94 3.46 8.71
C THR A 35 10.82 3.19 10.21
N TYR A 36 9.95 3.94 10.87
CA TYR A 36 9.68 3.72 12.30
C TYR A 36 9.23 2.29 12.61
N HIS A 37 8.46 1.69 11.71
CA HIS A 37 8.04 0.30 11.83
C HIS A 37 9.23 -0.66 11.84
N THR A 38 10.20 -0.47 10.94
CA THR A 38 11.44 -1.26 10.87
C THR A 38 12.27 -1.10 12.15
N VAL A 39 12.50 0.13 12.59
CA VAL A 39 13.31 0.40 13.80
C VAL A 39 12.74 -0.28 15.04
N LYS A 40 11.42 -0.29 15.22
CA LYS A 40 10.79 -0.92 16.38
C LYS A 40 11.10 -2.41 16.55
N LYS A 41 11.33 -3.14 15.49
CA LYS A 41 11.61 -4.58 15.52
C LYS A 41 13.06 -4.94 15.25
N LEU A 42 13.89 -3.98 14.81
CA LEU A 42 15.25 -4.22 14.32
C LEU A 42 16.12 -5.01 15.30
N ALA A 43 16.28 -4.52 16.51
CA ALA A 43 17.15 -5.11 17.50
C ALA A 43 16.80 -6.58 17.83
N LYS A 44 15.50 -6.87 17.96
CA LYS A 44 15.00 -8.22 18.19
C LYS A 44 15.27 -9.11 16.98
N THR A 45 14.91 -8.65 15.78
CA THR A 45 15.06 -9.40 14.54
C THR A 45 16.52 -9.75 14.25
N LEU A 46 17.45 -8.82 14.43
CA LEU A 46 18.88 -9.06 14.22
C LEU A 46 19.40 -10.17 15.13
N ARG A 47 19.08 -10.12 16.40
CA ARG A 47 19.56 -11.12 17.38
C ARG A 47 18.95 -12.51 17.17
N GLU A 48 17.64 -12.57 16.91
CA GLU A 48 16.96 -13.84 16.63
C GLU A 48 17.42 -14.49 15.32
N ALA A 49 17.87 -13.67 14.36
CA ALA A 49 18.37 -14.13 13.06
C ALA A 49 19.90 -14.28 13.01
N ASN A 50 20.61 -14.17 14.14
CA ASN A 50 22.07 -14.18 14.19
C ASN A 50 22.68 -13.23 13.16
N PHE A 51 22.16 -12.00 13.06
CA PHE A 51 22.58 -10.91 12.18
C PHE A 51 22.56 -11.25 10.66
N LYS A 52 21.79 -12.30 10.27
CA LYS A 52 21.50 -12.62 8.86
C LYS A 52 20.04 -12.32 8.57
N VAL A 53 19.79 -11.26 7.79
CA VAL A 53 18.45 -10.75 7.57
C VAL A 53 18.18 -10.44 6.10
N GLN A 54 16.91 -10.53 5.74
CA GLN A 54 16.38 -9.92 4.52
C GLN A 54 15.78 -8.58 4.89
N ILE A 55 16.03 -7.58 4.04
CA ILE A 55 15.35 -6.29 4.09
C ILE A 55 14.43 -6.15 2.88
N ALA A 56 13.35 -5.38 3.02
CA ALA A 56 12.48 -4.99 1.95
C ALA A 56 12.26 -3.47 1.99
N GLY A 57 12.29 -2.85 0.82
CA GLY A 57 12.16 -1.40 0.72
C GLY A 57 12.12 -0.91 -0.71
N THR A 58 12.21 0.40 -0.89
CA THR A 58 12.28 1.06 -2.20
C THR A 58 13.57 1.85 -2.31
N LEU A 59 14.26 1.71 -3.44
CA LEU A 59 15.41 2.54 -3.80
C LEU A 59 14.94 3.56 -4.83
N ASP A 60 14.98 4.82 -4.47
CA ASP A 60 14.60 5.93 -5.35
C ASP A 60 15.63 7.06 -5.25
N MET A 61 16.15 7.51 -6.40
CA MET A 61 17.17 8.57 -6.51
C MET A 61 18.37 8.41 -5.54
N GLY A 62 18.80 7.17 -5.33
CA GLY A 62 19.93 6.86 -4.43
C GLY A 62 19.55 6.71 -2.96
N VAL A 63 18.29 6.93 -2.58
CA VAL A 63 17.79 6.76 -1.21
C VAL A 63 17.06 5.42 -1.09
N LEU A 64 17.59 4.52 -0.27
CA LEU A 64 16.94 3.25 0.08
C LEU A 64 16.07 3.46 1.34
N THR A 65 14.75 3.40 1.18
CA THR A 65 13.83 3.40 2.32
C THR A 65 13.51 1.98 2.71
N VAL A 66 14.04 1.51 3.84
CA VAL A 66 13.81 0.16 4.38
C VAL A 66 12.50 0.14 5.15
N MET A 67 11.52 -0.61 4.65
CA MET A 67 10.17 -0.74 5.20
C MET A 67 10.01 -1.99 6.07
N ASP A 68 10.90 -2.97 5.90
CA ASP A 68 10.85 -4.23 6.63
C ASP A 68 12.22 -4.85 6.83
N VAL A 69 12.38 -5.59 7.93
CA VAL A 69 13.51 -6.46 8.24
C VAL A 69 12.99 -7.77 8.81
N THR A 70 13.50 -8.89 8.31
CA THR A 70 13.10 -10.23 8.74
C THR A 70 14.28 -11.21 8.71
N GLY A 71 14.31 -12.17 9.63
CA GLY A 71 15.26 -13.29 9.59
C GLY A 71 14.88 -14.38 8.59
N LYS A 72 13.70 -14.29 7.95
CA LYS A 72 13.27 -15.22 6.91
C LYS A 72 13.84 -14.77 5.57
N LEU A 73 14.90 -15.42 5.09
CA LEU A 73 15.69 -14.97 3.93
C LEU A 73 15.00 -15.16 2.57
N ASP A 74 13.90 -15.90 2.52
CA ASP A 74 13.09 -16.19 1.35
C ASP A 74 11.68 -15.59 1.44
N ALA A 75 11.50 -14.58 2.29
CA ALA A 75 10.20 -13.95 2.48
C ALA A 75 9.78 -13.17 1.23
N PRO A 76 8.61 -13.45 0.63
CA PRO A 76 8.22 -12.84 -0.62
C PRO A 76 7.97 -11.34 -0.50
N MET A 77 8.33 -10.57 -1.52
CA MET A 77 7.93 -9.18 -1.69
C MET A 77 6.70 -9.13 -2.59
N ILE A 78 5.58 -8.65 -2.06
CA ILE A 78 4.29 -8.68 -2.74
C ILE A 78 3.83 -7.28 -3.11
N GLY A 79 3.36 -7.16 -4.35
CA GLY A 79 2.55 -6.03 -4.83
C GLY A 79 1.08 -6.42 -4.88
N CYS A 80 0.20 -5.44 -4.67
CA CYS A 80 -1.24 -5.58 -4.82
C CYS A 80 -1.73 -4.63 -5.91
N ALA A 81 -2.45 -5.15 -6.91
CA ALA A 81 -3.16 -4.30 -7.87
C ALA A 81 -4.66 -4.49 -7.71
N ILE A 82 -5.39 -3.37 -7.67
CA ILE A 82 -6.83 -3.33 -7.39
C ILE A 82 -7.51 -2.50 -8.47
N ASP A 83 -8.58 -3.06 -9.03
CA ASP A 83 -9.53 -2.35 -9.88
C ASP A 83 -10.83 -2.15 -9.08
N ILE A 84 -11.17 -0.88 -8.82
CA ILE A 84 -12.40 -0.51 -8.12
C ILE A 84 -13.45 -0.05 -9.13
N GLY A 85 -14.17 -1.02 -9.67
CA GLY A 85 -15.35 -0.71 -10.47
C GLY A 85 -16.53 -0.25 -9.61
N THR A 86 -17.52 0.37 -10.25
CA THR A 86 -18.75 0.82 -9.60
C THR A 86 -19.52 -0.34 -8.96
N THR A 87 -19.51 -1.50 -9.59
CA THR A 87 -20.25 -2.70 -9.15
C THR A 87 -19.34 -3.77 -8.54
N THR A 88 -18.20 -4.01 -9.16
CA THR A 88 -17.28 -5.09 -8.81
C THR A 88 -15.91 -4.53 -8.50
N VAL A 89 -15.27 -5.08 -7.49
CA VAL A 89 -13.88 -4.81 -7.13
C VAL A 89 -13.07 -6.07 -7.36
N THR A 90 -11.99 -5.95 -8.10
CA THR A 90 -11.06 -7.07 -8.37
C THR A 90 -9.68 -6.72 -7.84
N GLY A 91 -9.04 -7.66 -7.16
CA GLY A 91 -7.67 -7.54 -6.68
C GLY A 91 -6.80 -8.70 -7.15
N VAL A 92 -5.52 -8.41 -7.32
CA VAL A 92 -4.48 -9.41 -7.59
C VAL A 92 -3.28 -9.17 -6.70
N LEU A 93 -2.62 -10.24 -6.28
CA LEU A 93 -1.32 -10.21 -5.62
C LEU A 93 -0.24 -10.73 -6.59
N LEU A 94 0.85 -10.02 -6.67
CA LEU A 94 1.98 -10.30 -7.56
C LEU A 94 3.26 -10.40 -6.73
N ASN A 95 4.12 -11.35 -7.03
CA ASN A 95 5.49 -11.34 -6.54
C ASN A 95 6.26 -10.24 -7.28
N LEU A 96 6.80 -9.26 -6.55
CA LEU A 96 7.49 -8.11 -7.15
C LEU A 96 8.88 -8.46 -7.71
N GLU A 97 9.45 -9.59 -7.30
CA GLU A 97 10.75 -10.06 -7.80
C GLU A 97 10.62 -10.84 -9.10
N THR A 98 9.56 -11.67 -9.21
CA THR A 98 9.37 -12.57 -10.36
C THR A 98 8.31 -12.10 -11.36
N GLY A 99 7.41 -11.20 -10.94
CA GLY A 99 6.23 -10.81 -11.71
C GLY A 99 5.10 -11.85 -11.70
N GLU A 100 5.25 -12.94 -10.97
CA GLU A 100 4.29 -14.03 -10.94
C GLU A 100 3.00 -13.62 -10.21
N LEU A 101 1.86 -14.02 -10.77
CA LEU A 101 0.56 -13.89 -10.14
C LEU A 101 0.43 -14.89 -8.98
N VAL A 102 0.32 -14.37 -7.76
CA VAL A 102 0.27 -15.19 -6.53
C VAL A 102 -1.18 -15.51 -6.12
N ALA A 103 -2.07 -14.54 -6.24
CA ALA A 103 -3.49 -14.71 -5.93
C ALA A 103 -4.35 -13.70 -6.68
N LYS A 104 -5.63 -14.05 -6.88
CA LYS A 104 -6.65 -13.17 -7.45
C LYS A 104 -7.98 -13.41 -6.73
N ALA A 105 -8.71 -12.33 -6.46
CA ALA A 105 -10.08 -12.41 -5.96
C ALA A 105 -10.91 -11.21 -6.46
N SER A 106 -12.23 -11.38 -6.42
CA SER A 106 -13.19 -10.33 -6.75
C SER A 106 -14.33 -10.34 -5.74
N SER A 107 -14.92 -9.18 -5.50
CA SER A 107 -16.12 -9.02 -4.66
C SER A 107 -17.02 -7.93 -5.21
N GLY A 108 -18.27 -7.89 -4.74
CA GLY A 108 -19.14 -6.74 -4.97
C GLY A 108 -18.60 -5.50 -4.27
N ASN A 109 -18.81 -4.33 -4.87
CA ASN A 109 -18.47 -3.05 -4.24
C ASN A 109 -19.51 -2.73 -3.15
N GLY A 110 -19.09 -2.68 -1.89
CA GLY A 110 -19.94 -2.41 -0.73
C GLY A 110 -20.69 -1.07 -0.77
N GLN A 111 -20.26 -0.15 -1.64
CA GLN A 111 -20.93 1.14 -1.83
C GLN A 111 -22.24 1.04 -2.61
N ILE A 112 -22.56 -0.10 -3.28
CA ILE A 112 -23.78 -0.29 -4.08
C ILE A 112 -25.04 0.00 -3.25
N ARG A 113 -25.07 -0.40 -1.98
CA ARG A 113 -26.23 -0.16 -1.09
C ARG A 113 -26.50 1.33 -0.81
N TYR A 114 -25.55 2.19 -1.04
CA TYR A 114 -25.66 3.64 -0.88
C TYR A 114 -25.93 4.39 -2.19
N GLY A 115 -25.73 3.73 -3.33
CA GLY A 115 -26.02 4.26 -4.65
C GLY A 115 -25.59 3.27 -5.74
N ALA A 116 -26.51 2.95 -6.65
CA ALA A 116 -26.26 2.03 -7.74
C ALA A 116 -25.24 2.60 -8.74
N ASP A 117 -25.17 3.92 -8.86
CA ASP A 117 -24.28 4.66 -9.74
C ASP A 117 -23.47 5.73 -9.00
N VAL A 118 -22.51 6.34 -9.70
CA VAL A 118 -21.59 7.33 -9.12
C VAL A 118 -22.30 8.59 -8.66
N ILE A 119 -23.35 9.04 -9.33
CA ILE A 119 -24.08 10.28 -9.00
C ILE A 119 -24.80 10.09 -7.65
N ASN A 120 -25.51 8.97 -7.49
CA ASN A 120 -26.19 8.65 -6.24
C ASN A 120 -25.23 8.51 -5.07
N ARG A 121 -24.01 7.99 -5.29
CA ARG A 121 -22.95 7.93 -4.26
C ARG A 121 -22.44 9.31 -3.87
N ILE A 122 -22.25 10.21 -4.83
CA ILE A 122 -21.87 11.60 -4.52
C ILE A 122 -22.96 12.29 -3.70
N ILE A 123 -24.23 12.08 -4.04
CA ILE A 123 -25.37 12.63 -3.28
C ILE A 123 -25.37 12.06 -1.85
N GLU A 124 -25.16 10.75 -1.71
CA GLU A 124 -25.07 10.12 -0.38
C GLU A 124 -23.86 10.65 0.42
N GLN A 125 -22.73 10.86 -0.22
CA GLN A 125 -21.54 11.43 0.42
C GLN A 125 -21.83 12.81 1.03
N SER A 126 -22.66 13.61 0.38
CA SER A 126 -23.02 14.97 0.84
C SER A 126 -23.93 14.99 2.07
N LYS A 127 -24.50 13.85 2.48
CA LYS A 127 -25.33 13.75 3.68
C LYS A 127 -24.47 13.66 4.95
N PRO A 128 -25.02 14.04 6.14
CA PRO A 128 -24.28 13.91 7.39
C PRO A 128 -23.69 12.49 7.58
N GLY A 129 -22.36 12.42 7.79
CA GLY A 129 -21.62 11.16 7.91
C GLY A 129 -21.45 10.35 6.61
N GLY A 130 -21.90 10.86 5.46
CA GLY A 130 -21.84 10.17 4.16
C GLY A 130 -20.42 9.86 3.70
N VAL A 131 -19.49 10.80 3.89
CA VAL A 131 -18.07 10.59 3.59
C VAL A 131 -17.55 9.32 4.25
N LYS A 132 -17.72 9.23 5.57
CA LYS A 132 -17.25 8.08 6.34
C LYS A 132 -17.96 6.77 5.96
N ARG A 133 -19.28 6.80 5.75
CA ARG A 133 -20.04 5.60 5.35
C ARG A 133 -19.55 5.03 4.04
N LEU A 134 -19.34 5.87 3.02
CA LEU A 134 -18.87 5.43 1.71
C LEU A 134 -17.41 4.98 1.75
N GLN A 135 -16.56 5.67 2.50
CA GLN A 135 -15.18 5.25 2.69
C GLN A 135 -15.09 3.91 3.45
N ASP A 136 -15.83 3.74 4.54
CA ASP A 136 -15.86 2.48 5.30
C ASP A 136 -16.40 1.33 4.42
N ALA A 137 -17.41 1.57 3.59
CA ALA A 137 -17.96 0.55 2.70
C ALA A 137 -16.97 0.03 1.68
N ILE A 138 -16.17 0.91 1.07
CA ILE A 138 -15.15 0.46 0.11
C ILE A 138 -13.92 -0.08 0.84
N LEU A 139 -13.43 0.58 1.87
CA LEU A 139 -12.17 0.22 2.51
C LEU A 139 -12.34 -0.98 3.45
N LYS A 140 -13.22 -0.85 4.47
CA LYS A 140 -13.33 -1.85 5.53
C LYS A 140 -14.20 -3.05 5.16
N GLU A 141 -15.24 -2.84 4.37
CA GLU A 141 -16.19 -3.88 4.05
C GLU A 141 -15.92 -4.55 2.69
N THR A 142 -15.06 -3.94 1.83
CA THR A 142 -14.71 -4.49 0.53
C THR A 142 -13.23 -4.83 0.44
N LEU A 143 -12.33 -3.84 0.54
CA LEU A 143 -10.90 -4.05 0.30
C LEU A 143 -10.23 -4.88 1.39
N VAL A 144 -10.56 -4.64 2.67
CA VAL A 144 -10.00 -5.41 3.79
C VAL A 144 -10.33 -6.90 3.67
N PRO A 145 -11.61 -7.33 3.54
CA PRO A 145 -11.92 -8.75 3.38
C PRO A 145 -11.40 -9.33 2.06
N LEU A 146 -11.41 -8.58 0.95
CA LEU A 146 -10.85 -9.02 -0.33
C LEU A 146 -9.35 -9.34 -0.21
N THR A 147 -8.58 -8.43 0.41
CA THR A 147 -7.15 -8.63 0.64
C THR A 147 -6.90 -9.81 1.57
N ALA A 148 -7.71 -9.98 2.63
CA ALA A 148 -7.59 -11.12 3.53
C ALA A 148 -7.80 -12.46 2.82
N VAL A 149 -8.77 -12.55 1.90
CA VAL A 149 -8.99 -13.74 1.06
C VAL A 149 -7.78 -14.02 0.18
N MET A 150 -7.24 -13.02 -0.48
CA MET A 150 -6.06 -13.17 -1.34
C MET A 150 -4.82 -13.60 -0.54
N CYS A 151 -4.56 -12.96 0.59
CA CYS A 151 -3.43 -13.30 1.47
C CYS A 151 -3.55 -14.75 1.99
N LYS A 152 -4.76 -15.16 2.39
CA LYS A 152 -5.02 -16.54 2.82
C LYS A 152 -4.75 -17.55 1.70
N SER A 153 -5.21 -17.25 0.49
CA SER A 153 -4.97 -18.11 -0.69
C SER A 153 -3.49 -18.23 -1.04
N ALA A 154 -2.75 -17.14 -0.87
CA ALA A 154 -1.31 -17.07 -1.13
C ALA A 154 -0.44 -17.62 0.02
N GLY A 155 -1.01 -17.91 1.20
CA GLY A 155 -0.26 -18.34 2.38
C GLY A 155 0.67 -17.25 2.96
N ILE A 156 0.31 -15.96 2.78
CA ILE A 156 1.08 -14.82 3.25
C ILE A 156 0.28 -13.97 4.23
N THR A 157 0.98 -13.09 4.94
CA THR A 157 0.38 -12.05 5.77
C THR A 157 0.37 -10.72 5.03
N ALA A 158 -0.56 -9.82 5.37
CA ALA A 158 -0.74 -8.56 4.65
C ALA A 158 0.46 -7.61 4.76
N ASP A 159 1.27 -7.72 5.81
CA ASP A 159 2.51 -6.96 5.99
C ASP A 159 3.59 -7.28 4.93
N ARG A 160 3.40 -8.36 4.14
CA ARG A 160 4.25 -8.67 2.99
C ARG A 160 3.86 -7.91 1.71
N ILE A 161 2.78 -7.15 1.74
CA ILE A 161 2.39 -6.26 0.64
C ILE A 161 3.11 -4.92 0.81
N PHE A 162 4.10 -4.63 -0.04
CA PHE A 162 4.96 -3.44 0.04
C PHE A 162 4.56 -2.32 -0.91
N ARG A 163 3.62 -2.59 -1.83
CA ARG A 163 3.08 -1.60 -2.76
C ARG A 163 1.68 -2.00 -3.18
N ALA A 164 0.78 -1.02 -3.27
CA ALA A 164 -0.54 -1.24 -3.85
C ALA A 164 -0.82 -0.20 -4.95
N SER A 165 -1.33 -0.66 -6.08
CA SER A 165 -1.81 0.18 -7.17
C SER A 165 -3.32 0.05 -7.27
N VAL A 166 -4.02 1.18 -7.36
CA VAL A 166 -5.47 1.24 -7.45
C VAL A 166 -5.87 1.95 -8.74
N ALA A 167 -6.59 1.24 -9.59
CA ALA A 167 -7.28 1.80 -10.76
C ALA A 167 -8.76 1.96 -10.42
N SER A 168 -9.35 3.09 -10.82
CA SER A 168 -10.78 3.34 -10.69
C SER A 168 -11.17 4.61 -11.43
N ASN A 169 -12.47 4.85 -11.60
CA ASN A 169 -12.93 6.14 -12.08
C ASN A 169 -12.72 7.25 -11.04
N THR A 170 -12.76 8.50 -11.49
CA THR A 170 -12.49 9.68 -10.66
C THR A 170 -13.34 9.75 -9.40
N THR A 171 -14.64 9.44 -9.50
CA THR A 171 -15.54 9.43 -8.33
C THR A 171 -15.11 8.38 -7.31
N MET A 172 -14.80 7.16 -7.75
CA MET A 172 -14.38 6.08 -6.85
C MET A 172 -13.08 6.44 -6.12
N ASN A 173 -12.13 7.09 -6.80
CA ASN A 173 -10.91 7.60 -6.15
C ASN A 173 -11.22 8.61 -5.04
N HIS A 174 -12.14 9.55 -5.27
CA HIS A 174 -12.56 10.52 -4.24
C HIS A 174 -13.25 9.83 -3.05
N LEU A 175 -14.16 8.87 -3.33
CA LEU A 175 -14.87 8.13 -2.28
C LEU A 175 -13.93 7.24 -1.46
N LEU A 176 -12.93 6.62 -2.09
CA LEU A 176 -11.90 5.83 -1.42
C LEU A 176 -11.09 6.68 -0.44
N LEU A 177 -10.68 7.86 -0.87
CA LEU A 177 -9.88 8.76 -0.04
C LEU A 177 -10.70 9.57 0.98
N GLY A 178 -12.03 9.49 0.93
CA GLY A 178 -12.90 10.34 1.75
C GLY A 178 -12.82 11.81 1.37
N VAL A 179 -12.45 12.11 0.12
CA VAL A 179 -12.41 13.48 -0.44
C VAL A 179 -13.79 13.82 -1.01
N ASP A 180 -14.19 15.07 -0.87
CA ASP A 180 -15.48 15.54 -1.40
C ASP A 180 -15.54 15.35 -2.92
N ALA A 181 -16.47 14.52 -3.38
CA ALA A 181 -16.71 14.24 -4.79
C ALA A 181 -17.80 15.14 -5.39
N ASN A 182 -18.43 16.02 -4.61
CA ASN A 182 -19.52 16.85 -5.13
C ASN A 182 -19.09 17.74 -6.31
N PRO A 183 -17.89 18.34 -6.34
CA PRO A 183 -17.41 19.10 -7.50
C PRO A 183 -17.32 18.28 -8.80
N VAL A 184 -17.18 16.95 -8.72
CA VAL A 184 -17.15 16.08 -9.92
C VAL A 184 -18.46 16.12 -10.68
N ARG A 185 -19.61 16.30 -10.00
CA ARG A 185 -20.94 16.35 -10.61
C ARG A 185 -21.54 17.75 -10.80
N MET A 186 -20.91 18.77 -10.21
CA MET A 186 -21.38 20.15 -10.27
C MET A 186 -20.56 20.94 -11.29
N GLU A 187 -21.22 21.75 -12.11
CA GLU A 187 -20.54 22.64 -13.05
C GLU A 187 -19.58 23.58 -12.29
N PRO A 188 -18.33 23.73 -12.71
CA PRO A 188 -17.68 23.31 -13.97
C PRO A 188 -17.09 21.90 -14.01
N TYR A 189 -17.49 20.99 -13.14
CA TYR A 189 -17.10 19.57 -13.11
C TYR A 189 -15.61 19.33 -12.86
N ILE A 190 -15.02 20.08 -11.96
CA ILE A 190 -13.58 20.00 -11.64
C ILE A 190 -13.36 19.15 -10.39
N PRO A 191 -12.71 17.97 -10.50
CA PRO A 191 -12.37 17.16 -9.34
C PRO A 191 -11.27 17.81 -8.49
N THR A 192 -11.12 17.37 -7.24
CA THR A 192 -10.08 17.87 -6.34
C THR A 192 -8.69 17.55 -6.84
N PHE A 193 -8.52 16.40 -7.50
CA PHE A 193 -7.24 15.96 -8.07
C PHE A 193 -7.47 15.06 -9.29
N PHE A 194 -6.54 15.08 -10.23
CA PHE A 194 -6.39 14.07 -11.27
C PHE A 194 -5.31 13.05 -10.90
N GLN A 195 -4.30 13.47 -10.15
CA GLN A 195 -3.23 12.62 -9.68
C GLN A 195 -2.89 12.96 -8.22
N TRP A 196 -2.70 11.94 -7.42
CA TRP A 196 -2.26 12.07 -6.04
C TRP A 196 -1.18 11.03 -5.74
N ARG A 197 -0.14 11.42 -4.99
CA ARG A 197 0.98 10.57 -4.58
C ARG A 197 1.35 10.84 -3.13
N GLY A 198 2.17 9.96 -2.54
CA GLY A 198 2.71 10.12 -1.19
C GLY A 198 1.77 9.64 -0.09
N MET A 199 0.80 8.78 -0.41
CA MET A 199 -0.08 8.14 0.57
C MET A 199 0.45 6.75 0.90
N THR A 200 0.47 6.42 2.19
CA THR A 200 0.84 5.09 2.69
C THR A 200 -0.39 4.25 3.03
N ALA A 201 -0.18 2.94 3.16
CA ALA A 201 -1.22 2.02 3.61
C ALA A 201 -1.76 2.40 4.99
N LYS A 202 -0.90 2.90 5.88
CA LYS A 202 -1.29 3.39 7.21
C LYS A 202 -2.21 4.60 7.12
N ASP A 203 -1.94 5.55 6.24
CA ASP A 203 -2.75 6.76 6.08
C ASP A 203 -4.17 6.43 5.61
N LEU A 204 -4.28 5.49 4.66
CA LEU A 204 -5.57 5.03 4.14
C LEU A 204 -6.27 4.03 5.06
N GLY A 205 -5.53 3.31 5.91
CA GLY A 205 -6.02 2.15 6.64
C GLY A 205 -6.17 0.90 5.75
N PHE A 206 -5.38 0.82 4.68
CA PHE A 206 -5.34 -0.34 3.79
C PHE A 206 -4.52 -1.48 4.41
N PRO A 207 -4.94 -2.77 4.28
CA PRO A 207 -4.24 -3.91 4.86
C PRO A 207 -3.00 -4.27 4.03
N ALA A 208 -1.88 -3.66 4.35
CA ALA A 208 -0.57 -3.90 3.77
C ALA A 208 0.52 -3.58 4.81
N ASN A 209 1.80 -3.66 4.43
CA ASN A 209 2.86 -3.05 5.23
C ASN A 209 2.49 -1.58 5.51
N PRO A 210 2.59 -1.09 6.76
CA PRO A 210 2.15 0.27 7.12
C PRO A 210 2.77 1.37 6.26
N ASP A 211 4.01 1.15 5.83
CA ASP A 211 4.80 2.10 5.05
C ASP A 211 4.69 1.85 3.52
N ALA A 212 3.90 0.85 3.10
CA ALA A 212 3.64 0.56 1.69
C ALA A 212 2.99 1.75 1.00
N GLU A 213 3.55 2.14 -0.14
CA GLU A 213 2.98 3.22 -0.96
C GLU A 213 1.68 2.75 -1.65
N ILE A 214 0.64 3.59 -1.56
CA ILE A 214 -0.60 3.42 -2.30
C ILE A 214 -0.58 4.34 -3.52
N LEU A 215 -0.52 3.77 -4.70
CA LEU A 215 -0.51 4.47 -5.98
C LEU A 215 -1.92 4.48 -6.57
N LEU A 216 -2.45 5.65 -6.83
CA LEU A 216 -3.68 5.79 -7.60
C LEU A 216 -3.33 5.99 -9.08
N ALA A 217 -3.95 5.21 -9.95
CA ALA A 217 -3.88 5.46 -11.39
C ALA A 217 -4.45 6.86 -11.67
N PRO A 218 -3.82 7.64 -12.57
CA PRO A 218 -4.26 9.01 -12.82
C PRO A 218 -5.66 9.05 -13.40
N ASN A 219 -6.47 10.01 -12.94
CA ASN A 219 -7.75 10.34 -13.52
C ASN A 219 -7.53 11.16 -14.81
N ILE A 220 -8.49 11.10 -15.73
CA ILE A 220 -8.44 11.80 -17.01
C ILE A 220 -9.50 12.90 -17.08
N GLY A 221 -10.64 12.69 -16.45
CA GLY A 221 -11.77 13.62 -16.43
C GLY A 221 -12.69 13.37 -15.23
N SER A 222 -13.80 14.09 -15.15
CA SER A 222 -14.73 14.01 -14.01
C SER A 222 -15.27 12.61 -13.74
N TYR A 223 -15.51 11.81 -14.77
CA TYR A 223 -16.05 10.45 -14.66
C TYR A 223 -15.12 9.39 -15.23
N VAL A 224 -14.02 9.80 -15.85
CA VAL A 224 -13.07 8.93 -16.54
C VAL A 224 -11.78 8.89 -15.73
N GLY A 225 -11.43 7.74 -15.24
CA GLY A 225 -10.23 7.52 -14.42
C GLY A 225 -9.26 6.52 -15.04
N GLY A 226 -8.44 5.95 -14.20
CA GLY A 226 -7.39 5.01 -14.59
C GLY A 226 -7.88 3.57 -14.80
N ASP A 227 -9.19 3.35 -14.90
CA ASP A 227 -9.87 2.07 -15.13
C ASP A 227 -10.21 1.83 -16.61
N ILE A 228 -9.67 2.66 -17.52
CA ILE A 228 -9.88 2.58 -18.97
C ILE A 228 -8.63 2.05 -19.66
#